data_2b705e45e95412308a2f5c1784e1eafe
#
_entry.id   2b705e45e95412308a2f5c1784e1eafe
#
_cell.length_a   1.000
_cell.length_b   1.000
_cell.length_c   1.000
_cell.angle_alpha   90.00
_cell.angle_beta   90.00
_cell.angle_gamma   90.00
#
_symmetry.space_group_name_H-M   'P 1'
#
loop_
_entity.id
_entity.type
_entity.pdbx_description
1 polymer ?
#
loop_
_entity_poly.entity_id
_entity_poly.type
_entity_poly.pdbx_seq_one_letter_code
_entity_poly.pdbx_strand_id
1 'polypeptide(L)'
;MSYQCPLCSQPLALKAHSWVCDNHHQFDCAKEGYVNLLPVQFKRSKEPGDSAEMISARRDFLDAGFYQPMRDKVAQLVAEHLPEDNPQVLDIGCGEGYYTYQIYQQIKSKNPQVYGLDVAKVAIKYAAKRYAPIQFCVASSQRLPFCDASLNAVVRIYAPCNAGELTRVIAQGGYIITVTPAPRHLY
;
A
#
# COMPACT_ATOMS: atom_id res chain seq x y z
N MET A 1 2.22 -10.86 11.09
CA MET A 1 2.16 -9.39 11.15
C MET A 1 3.24 -8.78 10.27
N SER A 2 2.86 -7.78 9.48
CA SER A 2 3.76 -7.27 8.44
C SER A 2 4.37 -5.90 8.71
N TYR A 3 3.74 -5.03 9.52
CA TYR A 3 4.31 -3.70 9.79
C TYR A 3 5.55 -3.75 10.68
N GLN A 4 6.54 -2.90 10.35
CA GLN A 4 7.67 -2.64 11.23
C GLN A 4 7.79 -1.14 11.55
N CYS A 5 8.37 -0.85 12.70
CA CYS A 5 8.58 0.52 13.15
C CYS A 5 9.52 1.28 12.21
N PRO A 6 9.09 2.43 11.67
CA PRO A 6 9.95 3.22 10.77
C PRO A 6 11.13 3.87 11.47
N LEU A 7 11.17 3.87 12.81
CA LEU A 7 12.24 4.48 13.60
C LEU A 7 13.31 3.49 14.02
N CYS A 8 12.96 2.22 14.32
CA CYS A 8 13.90 1.24 14.86
C CYS A 8 13.84 -0.13 14.19
N SER A 9 12.96 -0.31 13.20
CA SER A 9 12.78 -1.57 12.44
C SER A 9 12.29 -2.77 13.25
N GLN A 10 11.90 -2.57 14.50
CA GLN A 10 11.26 -3.64 15.27
C GLN A 10 9.81 -3.88 14.79
N PRO A 11 9.30 -5.11 14.89
CA PRO A 11 7.92 -5.36 14.52
C PRO A 11 6.95 -4.50 15.32
N LEU A 12 5.86 -4.09 14.67
CA LEU A 12 4.77 -3.37 15.31
C LEU A 12 3.63 -4.33 15.64
N ALA A 13 3.07 -4.18 16.83
CA ALA A 13 1.87 -4.90 17.26
C ALA A 13 0.74 -3.92 17.49
N LEU A 14 -0.46 -4.28 17.04
CA LEU A 14 -1.66 -3.47 17.27
C LEU A 14 -2.17 -3.70 18.69
N LYS A 15 -2.20 -2.62 19.48
CA LYS A 15 -2.73 -2.62 20.85
C LYS A 15 -3.78 -1.54 20.94
N ALA A 16 -5.05 -1.96 21.11
CA ALA A 16 -6.21 -1.07 21.05
C ALA A 16 -6.22 -0.32 19.68
N HIS A 17 -5.98 0.97 19.69
CA HIS A 17 -6.00 1.79 18.48
C HIS A 17 -4.60 2.32 18.10
N SER A 18 -3.54 1.63 18.54
CA SER A 18 -2.17 2.08 18.29
C SER A 18 -1.27 0.93 17.88
N TRP A 19 -0.34 1.20 16.96
CA TRP A 19 0.74 0.29 16.60
C TRP A 19 1.95 0.62 17.46
N VAL A 20 2.49 -0.36 18.17
CA VAL A 20 3.56 -0.18 19.17
C VAL A 20 4.67 -1.19 18.93
N CYS A 21 5.93 -0.77 19.03
CA CYS A 21 7.09 -1.66 19.00
C CYS A 21 7.65 -1.89 20.42
N ASP A 22 8.60 -2.84 20.54
CA ASP A 22 9.23 -3.16 21.82
C ASP A 22 10.08 -1.99 22.38
N ASN A 23 10.49 -1.05 21.52
CA ASN A 23 11.21 0.16 21.93
C ASN A 23 10.26 1.30 22.31
N HIS A 24 8.97 0.99 22.49
CA HIS A 24 7.92 1.92 22.92
C HIS A 24 7.61 3.07 21.95
N HIS A 25 7.98 2.93 20.67
CA HIS A 25 7.48 3.84 19.66
C HIS A 25 6.02 3.51 19.38
N GLN A 26 5.17 4.53 19.30
CA GLN A 26 3.73 4.36 19.17
C GLN A 26 3.20 5.19 18.01
N PHE A 27 2.33 4.59 17.20
CA PHE A 27 1.70 5.21 16.03
C PHE A 27 0.20 4.98 16.14
N ASP A 28 -0.56 6.03 16.42
CA ASP A 28 -1.99 5.92 16.63
C ASP A 28 -2.73 5.74 15.31
N CYS A 29 -3.76 4.90 15.31
CA CYS A 29 -4.66 4.79 14.18
C CYS A 29 -5.55 6.03 14.10
N ALA A 30 -5.73 6.56 12.90
CA ALA A 30 -6.67 7.63 12.66
C ALA A 30 -8.11 7.11 12.80
N LYS A 31 -9.06 8.00 13.00
CA LYS A 31 -10.47 7.61 13.09
C LYS A 31 -10.98 6.93 11.82
N GLU A 32 -10.37 7.24 10.68
CA GLU A 32 -10.69 6.62 9.39
C GLU A 32 -10.10 5.20 9.25
N GLY A 33 -9.19 4.80 10.14
CA GLY A 33 -8.63 3.46 10.18
C GLY A 33 -7.21 3.32 9.63
N TYR A 34 -6.62 4.37 9.06
CA TYR A 34 -5.24 4.30 8.59
C TYR A 34 -4.25 4.64 9.70
N VAL A 35 -2.96 4.34 9.46
CA VAL A 35 -1.87 4.74 10.36
C VAL A 35 -0.82 5.54 9.59
N ASN A 36 -0.26 6.57 10.23
CA ASN A 36 0.82 7.36 9.65
C ASN A 36 2.16 6.79 10.13
N LEU A 37 2.87 6.12 9.23
CA LEU A 37 4.19 5.55 9.48
C LEU A 37 5.29 6.33 8.73
N LEU A 38 5.04 7.59 8.39
CA LEU A 38 6.03 8.49 7.78
C LEU A 38 6.50 9.50 8.84
N PRO A 39 7.65 9.26 9.50
CA PRO A 39 8.18 10.19 10.47
C PRO A 39 8.47 11.56 9.85
N VAL A 40 8.32 12.63 10.65
CA VAL A 40 8.51 14.01 10.19
C VAL A 40 9.92 14.20 9.60
N GLN A 41 10.94 13.61 10.22
CA GLN A 41 12.32 13.71 9.75
C GLN A 41 12.59 13.07 8.38
N PHE A 42 11.68 12.23 7.89
CA PHE A 42 11.78 11.60 6.58
C PHE A 42 10.89 12.22 5.51
N LYS A 43 10.11 13.23 5.88
CA LYS A 43 9.31 13.97 4.90
C LYS A 43 10.23 14.87 4.06
N ARG A 44 10.05 14.82 2.74
CA ARG A 44 10.77 15.70 1.80
C ARG A 44 10.07 17.04 1.62
N SER A 45 8.78 17.12 1.93
CA SER A 45 7.98 18.33 1.88
C SER A 45 6.96 18.32 3.00
N LYS A 46 6.35 19.48 3.27
CA LYS A 46 5.33 19.61 4.31
C LYS A 46 4.10 18.75 4.00
N GLU A 47 3.70 18.74 2.73
CA GLU A 47 2.56 17.94 2.24
C GLU A 47 3.00 17.14 1.03
N PRO A 48 3.65 15.96 1.25
CA PRO A 48 4.11 15.14 0.16
C PRO A 48 2.95 14.48 -0.58
N GLY A 49 3.13 14.29 -1.89
CA GLY A 49 2.15 13.64 -2.74
C GLY A 49 1.19 14.61 -3.42
N ASP A 50 0.12 14.07 -3.97
CA ASP A 50 -0.88 14.84 -4.72
C ASP A 50 -1.75 15.69 -3.80
N SER A 51 -2.20 16.86 -4.29
CA SER A 51 -3.17 17.69 -3.59
C SER A 51 -4.56 17.06 -3.59
N ALA A 52 -5.46 17.58 -2.74
CA ALA A 52 -6.84 17.11 -2.68
C ALA A 52 -7.56 17.28 -4.02
N GLU A 53 -7.31 18.38 -4.74
CA GLU A 53 -7.91 18.64 -6.05
C GLU A 53 -7.41 17.63 -7.09
N MET A 54 -6.12 17.32 -7.10
CA MET A 54 -5.53 16.33 -8.00
C MET A 54 -6.11 14.94 -7.74
N ILE A 55 -6.27 14.58 -6.47
CA ILE A 55 -6.84 13.29 -6.07
C ILE A 55 -8.30 13.19 -6.50
N SER A 56 -9.09 14.23 -6.28
CA SER A 56 -10.50 14.26 -6.69
C SER A 56 -10.64 14.13 -8.21
N ALA A 57 -9.84 14.86 -8.99
CA ALA A 57 -9.87 14.78 -10.45
C ALA A 57 -9.46 13.37 -10.93
N ARG A 58 -8.48 12.77 -10.29
CA ARG A 58 -8.06 11.38 -10.62
C ARG A 58 -9.17 10.38 -10.30
N ARG A 59 -9.86 10.55 -9.17
CA ARG A 59 -10.98 9.69 -8.80
C ARG A 59 -12.06 9.72 -9.87
N ASP A 60 -12.47 10.91 -10.30
CA ASP A 60 -13.51 11.06 -11.32
C ASP A 60 -13.10 10.36 -12.62
N PHE A 61 -11.84 10.50 -13.01
CA PHE A 61 -11.30 9.87 -14.21
C PHE A 61 -11.28 8.34 -14.09
N LEU A 62 -10.83 7.80 -12.94
CA LEU A 62 -10.78 6.36 -12.72
C LEU A 62 -12.18 5.76 -12.62
N ASP A 63 -13.10 6.43 -11.94
CA ASP A 63 -14.49 5.97 -11.80
C ASP A 63 -15.23 5.99 -13.13
N ALA A 64 -14.76 6.74 -14.13
CA ALA A 64 -15.30 6.68 -15.48
C ALA A 64 -14.97 5.38 -16.23
N GLY A 65 -14.09 4.52 -15.69
CA GLY A 65 -13.85 3.17 -16.18
C GLY A 65 -12.77 3.02 -17.24
N PHE A 66 -12.00 4.06 -17.55
CA PHE A 66 -10.96 3.99 -18.59
C PHE A 66 -9.83 3.02 -18.25
N TYR A 67 -9.50 2.84 -16.96
CA TYR A 67 -8.45 1.95 -16.50
C TYR A 67 -8.94 0.62 -15.94
N GLN A 68 -10.24 0.36 -16.04
CA GLN A 68 -10.82 -0.87 -15.51
C GLN A 68 -10.20 -2.14 -16.10
N PRO A 69 -9.95 -2.26 -17.42
CA PRO A 69 -9.31 -3.47 -17.96
C PRO A 69 -7.92 -3.73 -17.35
N MET A 70 -7.10 -2.68 -17.17
CA MET A 70 -5.79 -2.82 -16.54
C MET A 70 -5.93 -3.22 -15.08
N ARG A 71 -6.84 -2.59 -14.34
CA ARG A 71 -7.13 -2.91 -12.96
C ARG A 71 -7.49 -4.38 -12.78
N ASP A 72 -8.40 -4.86 -13.61
CA ASP A 72 -8.87 -6.25 -13.51
C ASP A 72 -7.77 -7.24 -13.87
N LYS A 73 -6.92 -6.90 -14.85
CA LYS A 73 -5.78 -7.74 -15.22
C LYS A 73 -4.74 -7.82 -14.11
N VAL A 74 -4.42 -6.69 -13.47
CA VAL A 74 -3.49 -6.67 -12.32
C VAL A 74 -4.01 -7.52 -11.18
N ALA A 75 -5.29 -7.38 -10.84
CA ALA A 75 -5.91 -8.18 -9.78
C ALA A 75 -5.86 -9.69 -10.10
N GLN A 76 -6.11 -10.06 -11.34
CA GLN A 76 -5.99 -11.45 -11.79
C GLN A 76 -4.58 -11.98 -11.64
N LEU A 77 -3.57 -11.21 -12.06
CA LEU A 77 -2.16 -11.62 -11.95
C LEU A 77 -1.74 -11.79 -10.49
N VAL A 78 -2.20 -10.91 -9.60
CA VAL A 78 -1.94 -11.06 -8.17
C VAL A 78 -2.50 -12.37 -7.65
N ALA A 79 -3.72 -12.72 -8.05
CA ALA A 79 -4.41 -13.89 -7.54
C ALA A 79 -3.77 -15.23 -7.96
N GLU A 80 -3.03 -15.27 -9.08
CA GLU A 80 -2.61 -16.54 -9.71
C GLU A 80 -1.67 -17.39 -8.86
N HIS A 81 -0.79 -16.77 -8.05
CA HIS A 81 0.29 -17.49 -7.35
C HIS A 81 0.32 -17.23 -5.84
N LEU A 82 -0.78 -16.76 -5.27
CA LEU A 82 -0.83 -16.50 -3.82
C LEU A 82 -1.03 -17.80 -3.03
N PRO A 83 -0.54 -17.83 -1.77
CA PRO A 83 -0.92 -18.88 -0.83
C PRO A 83 -2.45 -18.99 -0.68
N GLU A 84 -2.91 -20.18 -0.35
CA GLU A 84 -4.35 -20.45 -0.22
C GLU A 84 -4.99 -19.81 1.00
N ASP A 85 -4.22 -19.53 2.04
CA ASP A 85 -4.74 -18.93 3.27
C ASP A 85 -3.85 -17.80 3.76
N ASN A 86 -4.51 -16.69 4.12
CA ASN A 86 -3.90 -15.51 4.71
C ASN A 86 -2.72 -14.91 3.91
N PRO A 87 -2.83 -14.74 2.58
CA PRO A 87 -1.78 -14.09 1.83
C PRO A 87 -1.63 -12.63 2.25
N GLN A 88 -0.38 -12.15 2.21
CA GLN A 88 -0.02 -10.77 2.56
C GLN A 88 0.34 -10.02 1.29
N VAL A 89 -0.42 -9.00 0.94
CA VAL A 89 -0.27 -8.27 -0.33
C VAL A 89 -0.16 -6.77 -0.07
N LEU A 90 0.79 -6.11 -0.74
CA LEU A 90 1.01 -4.66 -0.63
C LEU A 90 0.86 -4.00 -1.99
N ASP A 91 0.09 -2.91 -2.04
CA ASP A 91 -0.02 -2.01 -3.18
C ASP A 91 0.73 -0.71 -2.86
N ILE A 92 1.85 -0.46 -3.55
CA ILE A 92 2.70 0.72 -3.35
C ILE A 92 2.22 1.85 -4.25
N GLY A 93 2.08 3.06 -3.68
CA GLY A 93 1.53 4.19 -4.40
C GLY A 93 0.05 4.00 -4.68
N CYS A 94 -0.69 3.52 -3.70
CA CYS A 94 -2.07 3.07 -3.86
C CYS A 94 -3.08 4.19 -4.12
N GLY A 95 -2.71 5.46 -3.89
CA GLY A 95 -3.62 6.57 -4.02
C GLY A 95 -4.85 6.39 -3.15
N GLU A 96 -6.04 6.48 -3.75
CA GLU A 96 -7.30 6.27 -3.05
C GLU A 96 -7.77 4.82 -3.01
N GLY A 97 -6.93 3.87 -3.45
CA GLY A 97 -7.25 2.46 -3.33
C GLY A 97 -8.00 1.85 -4.51
N TYR A 98 -8.02 2.50 -5.66
CA TYR A 98 -8.73 2.01 -6.85
C TYR A 98 -8.28 0.61 -7.26
N TYR A 99 -6.96 0.40 -7.41
CA TYR A 99 -6.40 -0.91 -7.74
C TYR A 99 -6.42 -1.85 -6.53
N THR A 100 -6.13 -1.30 -5.34
CA THR A 100 -6.04 -2.06 -4.09
C THR A 100 -7.35 -2.78 -3.78
N TYR A 101 -8.48 -2.09 -3.94
CA TYR A 101 -9.79 -2.66 -3.67
C TYR A 101 -10.12 -3.80 -4.62
N GLN A 102 -9.78 -3.68 -5.89
CA GLN A 102 -10.03 -4.77 -6.87
C GLN A 102 -9.17 -5.99 -6.56
N ILE A 103 -7.93 -5.79 -6.13
CA ILE A 103 -7.08 -6.90 -5.65
C ILE A 103 -7.76 -7.61 -4.49
N TYR A 104 -8.22 -6.85 -3.49
CA TYR A 104 -8.94 -7.41 -2.36
C TYR A 104 -10.17 -8.21 -2.79
N GLN A 105 -11.00 -7.67 -3.68
CA GLN A 105 -12.20 -8.34 -4.18
C GLN A 105 -11.86 -9.68 -4.85
N GLN A 106 -10.75 -9.72 -5.59
CA GLN A 106 -10.34 -10.92 -6.31
C GLN A 106 -9.88 -12.04 -5.38
N ILE A 107 -9.32 -11.71 -4.20
CA ILE A 107 -8.68 -12.70 -3.33
C ILE A 107 -9.35 -12.83 -1.96
N LYS A 108 -10.45 -12.14 -1.71
CA LYS A 108 -11.07 -12.09 -0.37
C LYS A 108 -11.43 -13.45 0.20
N SER A 109 -11.66 -14.46 -0.65
CA SER A 109 -11.96 -15.83 -0.20
C SER A 109 -10.77 -16.52 0.46
N LYS A 110 -9.55 -15.98 0.28
CA LYS A 110 -8.32 -16.52 0.86
C LYS A 110 -7.99 -15.94 2.24
N ASN A 111 -8.89 -15.20 2.84
CA ASN A 111 -8.66 -14.52 4.12
C ASN A 111 -7.39 -13.66 4.09
N PRO A 112 -7.24 -12.74 3.12
CA PRO A 112 -6.00 -12.01 2.91
C PRO A 112 -5.81 -10.86 3.89
N GLN A 113 -4.56 -10.42 4.02
CA GLN A 113 -4.23 -9.11 4.54
C GLN A 113 -3.73 -8.26 3.37
N VAL A 114 -4.52 -7.26 2.99
CA VAL A 114 -4.17 -6.34 1.90
C VAL A 114 -3.81 -4.98 2.48
N TYR A 115 -2.65 -4.46 2.07
CA TYR A 115 -2.12 -3.18 2.51
C TYR A 115 -2.02 -2.21 1.33
N GLY A 116 -2.34 -0.96 1.59
CA GLY A 116 -2.09 0.14 0.65
C GLY A 116 -1.17 1.18 1.28
N LEU A 117 -0.19 1.65 0.53
CA LEU A 117 0.81 2.61 0.99
C LEU A 117 0.88 3.78 0.02
N ASP A 118 0.90 4.99 0.56
CA ASP A 118 1.12 6.21 -0.20
C ASP A 118 1.72 7.29 0.71
N VAL A 119 2.46 8.23 0.14
CA VAL A 119 2.96 9.40 0.89
C VAL A 119 1.89 10.48 1.05
N ALA A 120 0.85 10.46 0.22
CA ALA A 120 -0.22 11.46 0.22
C ALA A 120 -1.25 11.13 1.30
N LYS A 121 -1.17 11.81 2.43
CA LYS A 121 -2.09 11.61 3.56
C LYS A 121 -3.57 11.78 3.15
N VAL A 122 -3.86 12.76 2.28
CA VAL A 122 -5.23 12.99 1.82
C VAL A 122 -5.77 11.79 1.07
N ALA A 123 -4.97 11.19 0.18
CA ALA A 123 -5.36 10.00 -0.57
C ALA A 123 -5.63 8.82 0.37
N ILE A 124 -4.74 8.57 1.32
CA ILE A 124 -4.87 7.48 2.30
C ILE A 124 -6.11 7.68 3.16
N LYS A 125 -6.40 8.89 3.57
CA LYS A 125 -7.60 9.19 4.33
C LYS A 125 -8.88 8.81 3.58
N TYR A 126 -8.97 9.18 2.30
CA TYR A 126 -10.11 8.81 1.47
C TYR A 126 -10.20 7.29 1.24
N ALA A 127 -9.06 6.65 0.99
CA ALA A 127 -8.99 5.21 0.80
C ALA A 127 -9.49 4.45 2.04
N ALA A 128 -9.03 4.85 3.21
CA ALA A 128 -9.41 4.22 4.48
C ALA A 128 -10.91 4.36 4.77
N LYS A 129 -11.49 5.53 4.47
CA LYS A 129 -12.92 5.76 4.62
C LYS A 129 -13.75 4.85 3.70
N ARG A 130 -13.25 4.62 2.48
CA ARG A 130 -13.99 3.92 1.43
C ARG A 130 -13.86 2.40 1.53
N TYR A 131 -12.72 1.89 1.98
CA TYR A 131 -12.38 0.47 1.90
C TYR A 131 -11.89 -0.09 3.24
N ALA A 132 -12.80 -0.25 4.19
CA ALA A 132 -12.50 -0.69 5.55
C ALA A 132 -11.72 -2.00 5.67
N PRO A 133 -11.91 -3.02 4.81
CA PRO A 133 -11.15 -4.28 4.94
C PRO A 133 -9.66 -4.17 4.63
N ILE A 134 -9.21 -3.08 4.00
CA ILE A 134 -7.82 -2.88 3.60
C ILE A 134 -7.11 -2.04 4.66
N GLN A 135 -5.87 -2.40 4.99
CA GLN A 135 -5.03 -1.60 5.89
C GLN A 135 -4.22 -0.59 5.09
N PHE A 136 -4.51 0.68 5.30
CA PHE A 136 -3.80 1.76 4.62
C PHE A 136 -2.81 2.42 5.57
N CYS A 137 -1.65 2.81 5.05
CA CYS A 137 -0.66 3.57 5.79
C CYS A 137 -0.07 4.70 4.95
N VAL A 138 0.29 5.79 5.63
CA VAL A 138 1.10 6.86 5.05
C VAL A 138 2.54 6.51 5.30
N ALA A 139 3.32 6.31 4.24
CA ALA A 139 4.72 5.93 4.36
C ALA A 139 5.48 6.21 3.05
N SER A 140 6.81 6.13 3.13
CA SER A 140 7.68 6.29 1.97
C SER A 140 7.97 4.95 1.30
N SER A 141 7.92 4.91 -0.02
CA SER A 141 8.35 3.74 -0.81
C SER A 141 9.88 3.58 -0.82
N GLN A 142 10.62 4.55 -0.31
CA GLN A 142 12.08 4.45 -0.16
C GLN A 142 12.49 3.72 1.13
N ARG A 143 11.57 3.61 2.09
CA ARG A 143 11.75 2.89 3.35
C ARG A 143 10.43 2.24 3.71
N LEU A 144 10.24 1.01 3.27
CA LEU A 144 8.98 0.31 3.47
C LEU A 144 8.79 -0.09 4.94
N PRO A 145 7.67 0.27 5.57
CA PRO A 145 7.40 -0.06 6.98
C PRO A 145 6.84 -1.49 7.12
N PHE A 146 7.52 -2.45 6.49
CA PHE A 146 7.15 -3.86 6.52
C PHE A 146 8.33 -4.69 6.93
N CYS A 147 8.07 -5.74 7.70
CA CYS A 147 9.10 -6.67 8.16
C CYS A 147 9.76 -7.41 6.99
N ASP A 148 10.99 -7.88 7.23
CA ASP A 148 11.72 -8.69 6.24
C ASP A 148 10.89 -9.94 5.87
N ALA A 149 10.88 -10.27 4.59
CA ALA A 149 10.28 -11.50 4.08
C ALA A 149 8.82 -11.70 4.55
N SER A 150 8.04 -10.63 4.67
CA SER A 150 6.69 -10.67 5.23
C SER A 150 5.57 -10.64 4.18
N LEU A 151 5.86 -10.30 2.94
CA LEU A 151 4.84 -10.09 1.91
C LEU A 151 4.92 -11.16 0.81
N ASN A 152 3.77 -11.70 0.44
CA ASN A 152 3.66 -12.70 -0.62
C ASN A 152 3.63 -12.08 -2.01
N ALA A 153 3.06 -10.88 -2.13
CA ALA A 153 3.04 -10.13 -3.38
C ALA A 153 3.13 -8.63 -3.12
N VAL A 154 3.84 -7.92 -3.97
CA VAL A 154 3.90 -6.46 -3.98
C VAL A 154 3.52 -5.98 -5.37
N VAL A 155 2.63 -5.01 -5.43
CA VAL A 155 2.18 -4.37 -6.67
C VAL A 155 2.65 -2.92 -6.66
N ARG A 156 3.20 -2.45 -7.77
CA ARG A 156 3.48 -1.04 -7.99
C ARG A 156 3.04 -0.63 -9.39
N ILE A 157 2.15 0.34 -9.45
CA ILE A 157 1.56 0.82 -10.69
C ILE A 157 1.98 2.27 -10.85
N TYR A 158 2.92 2.54 -11.77
CA TYR A 158 3.52 3.86 -12.01
C TYR A 158 4.14 4.47 -10.74
N ALA A 159 4.57 3.62 -9.80
CA ALA A 159 5.09 4.07 -8.51
C ALA A 159 6.56 3.69 -8.37
N PRO A 160 7.45 4.65 -8.08
CA PRO A 160 8.85 4.33 -7.80
C PRO A 160 8.98 3.67 -6.43
N CYS A 161 9.98 2.80 -6.29
CA CYS A 161 10.29 2.18 -5.02
C CYS A 161 11.77 1.81 -4.97
N ASN A 162 12.35 1.84 -3.77
CA ASN A 162 13.71 1.38 -3.56
C ASN A 162 13.81 -0.12 -3.83
N ALA A 163 14.70 -0.52 -4.75
CA ALA A 163 14.83 -1.92 -5.16
C ALA A 163 15.29 -2.84 -4.01
N GLY A 164 16.18 -2.36 -3.15
CA GLY A 164 16.62 -3.10 -1.97
C GLY A 164 15.49 -3.36 -0.99
N GLU A 165 14.61 -2.39 -0.81
CA GLU A 165 13.43 -2.53 0.05
C GLU A 165 12.43 -3.53 -0.52
N LEU A 166 12.21 -3.55 -1.82
CA LEU A 166 11.36 -4.57 -2.47
C LEU A 166 11.88 -5.97 -2.20
N THR A 167 13.19 -6.18 -2.39
CA THR A 167 13.83 -7.48 -2.14
C THR A 167 13.71 -7.87 -0.68
N ARG A 168 13.88 -6.93 0.23
CA ARG A 168 13.85 -7.18 1.67
C ARG A 168 12.49 -7.68 2.15
N VAL A 169 11.40 -7.06 1.68
CA VAL A 169 10.04 -7.33 2.20
C VAL A 169 9.39 -8.56 1.60
N ILE A 170 9.83 -9.01 0.43
CA ILE A 170 9.24 -10.16 -0.26
C ILE A 170 9.61 -11.47 0.44
N ALA A 171 8.61 -12.29 0.75
CA ALA A 171 8.80 -13.63 1.30
C ALA A 171 9.35 -14.57 0.23
N GLN A 172 9.94 -15.67 0.67
CA GLN A 172 10.39 -16.74 -0.25
C GLN A 172 9.21 -17.24 -1.08
N GLY A 173 9.39 -17.29 -2.39
CA GLY A 173 8.31 -17.67 -3.30
C GLY A 173 7.35 -16.53 -3.63
N GLY A 174 7.54 -15.36 -3.02
CA GLY A 174 6.76 -14.17 -3.32
C GLY A 174 7.16 -13.51 -4.64
N TYR A 175 6.36 -12.54 -5.09
CA TYR A 175 6.59 -11.92 -6.39
C TYR A 175 6.19 -10.45 -6.39
N ILE A 176 6.67 -9.75 -7.40
CA ILE A 176 6.41 -8.33 -7.61
C ILE A 176 5.74 -8.16 -8.97
N ILE A 177 4.64 -7.41 -9.00
CA ILE A 177 3.99 -6.99 -10.24
C ILE A 177 4.26 -5.50 -10.42
N THR A 178 4.93 -5.17 -11.53
CA THR A 178 5.24 -3.78 -11.88
C THR A 178 4.51 -3.40 -13.14
N VAL A 179 3.79 -2.27 -13.10
CA VAL A 179 3.17 -1.67 -14.27
C VAL A 179 3.87 -0.34 -14.53
N THR A 180 4.40 -0.18 -15.73
CA THR A 180 5.10 1.03 -16.16
C THR A 180 4.47 1.55 -17.44
N PRO A 181 4.63 2.87 -17.75
CA PRO A 181 4.19 3.39 -19.04
C PRO A 181 4.89 2.68 -20.20
N ALA A 182 4.15 2.45 -21.28
CA ALA A 182 4.75 1.92 -22.52
C ALA A 182 5.81 2.90 -23.05
N PRO A 183 6.81 2.41 -23.83
CA PRO A 183 7.89 3.28 -24.34
C PRO A 183 7.40 4.51 -25.12
N ARG A 184 6.20 4.46 -25.68
CA ARG A 184 5.61 5.57 -26.46
C ARG A 184 4.40 6.20 -25.76
N HIS A 185 4.33 6.08 -24.44
CA HIS A 185 3.19 6.56 -23.68
C HIS A 185 2.89 8.05 -23.87
N LEU A 186 3.92 8.88 -24.08
CA LEU A 186 3.80 10.33 -24.22
C LEU A 186 3.80 10.83 -25.67
N TYR A 187 3.70 9.97 -26.65
CA TYR A 187 3.66 10.33 -28.07
C TYR A 187 2.26 10.24 -28.65
#